data_7d53c50d58bd9f2ebdf9ba3eac609a08
#
_entry.id   7d53c50d58bd9f2ebdf9ba3eac609a08
#
_cell.length_a   1.000
_cell.length_b   1.000
_cell.length_c   1.000
_cell.angle_alpha   90.00
_cell.angle_beta   90.00
_cell.angle_gamma   90.00
#
_symmetry.space_group_name_H-M   'P 1'
#
loop_
_entity.id
_entity.type
_entity.pdbx_description
1 polymer ?
#
loop_
_entity_poly.entity_id
_entity_poly.type
_entity_poly.pdbx_seq_one_letter_code
_entity_poly.pdbx_strand_id
1 'polypeptide(L)'
;EALMKMGVPILGTKAEDVDAAEDRELFDEILEKTEIPRAKGQTVFTVEEALKAANELGYPVLVRPSYVLGGQGMQIAVSDEDVVEFMGIINRIKQDHPILVDKYLMGKEIEVDAVCDGEDILIPGIMEHIERAGSHSGDSISVYPAKSISPKIIEMIADYTGRLARALHVKGMINIQFIVYN
;
A
#
# COMPACT_ATOMS: atom_id res chain seq x y z
N GLU A 1 0.44 -18.59 -12.40
CA GLU A 1 0.99 -19.94 -12.13
C GLU A 1 0.60 -20.98 -13.19
N ALA A 2 -0.71 -21.14 -13.56
CA ALA A 2 -1.17 -22.18 -14.46
C ALA A 2 -0.44 -22.15 -15.82
N LEU A 3 -0.28 -20.98 -16.43
CA LEU A 3 0.43 -20.80 -17.70
C LEU A 3 1.92 -21.18 -17.58
N MET A 4 2.57 -20.82 -16.47
CA MET A 4 3.97 -21.17 -16.22
C MET A 4 4.15 -22.69 -16.10
N LYS A 5 3.24 -23.39 -15.41
CA LYS A 5 3.23 -24.87 -15.33
C LYS A 5 3.03 -25.54 -16.68
N MET A 6 2.40 -24.86 -17.61
CA MET A 6 2.22 -25.31 -19.00
C MET A 6 3.39 -24.93 -19.92
N GLY A 7 4.42 -24.26 -19.41
CA GLY A 7 5.58 -23.82 -20.19
C GLY A 7 5.31 -22.61 -21.09
N VAL A 8 4.23 -21.88 -20.83
CA VAL A 8 3.91 -20.64 -21.57
C VAL A 8 4.76 -19.50 -21.02
N PRO A 9 5.56 -18.80 -21.84
CA PRO A 9 6.37 -17.69 -21.39
C PRO A 9 5.49 -16.49 -20.96
N ILE A 10 5.84 -15.88 -19.83
CA ILE A 10 5.24 -14.64 -19.33
C ILE A 10 6.10 -13.47 -19.81
N LEU A 11 5.50 -12.49 -20.47
CA LEU A 11 6.20 -11.34 -21.04
C LEU A 11 6.49 -10.24 -20.01
N GLY A 12 5.66 -10.15 -18.96
CA GLY A 12 5.80 -9.13 -17.91
C GLY A 12 6.49 -9.65 -16.65
N THR A 13 6.19 -9.03 -15.53
CA THR A 13 6.62 -9.44 -14.19
C THR A 13 6.17 -10.87 -13.91
N LYS A 14 7.04 -11.66 -13.30
CA LYS A 14 6.73 -13.07 -13.00
C LYS A 14 5.66 -13.18 -11.91
N ALA A 15 4.92 -14.29 -11.93
CA ALA A 15 3.86 -14.52 -10.93
C ALA A 15 4.41 -14.53 -9.50
N GLU A 16 5.57 -15.09 -9.26
CA GLU A 16 6.24 -15.10 -7.95
C GLU A 16 6.56 -13.70 -7.41
N ASP A 17 6.94 -12.76 -8.30
CA ASP A 17 7.21 -11.36 -7.94
C ASP A 17 5.90 -10.58 -7.71
N VAL A 18 4.84 -10.91 -8.44
CA VAL A 18 3.49 -10.37 -8.21
C VAL A 18 2.95 -10.86 -6.87
N ASP A 19 3.05 -12.17 -6.60
CA ASP A 19 2.64 -12.77 -5.33
C ASP A 19 3.39 -12.11 -4.15
N ALA A 20 4.70 -11.83 -4.30
CA ALA A 20 5.50 -11.14 -3.29
C ALA A 20 5.05 -9.67 -3.06
N ALA A 21 4.50 -9.01 -4.07
CA ALA A 21 3.93 -7.67 -3.92
C ALA A 21 2.53 -7.68 -3.27
N GLU A 22 1.76 -8.76 -3.45
CA GLU A 22 0.41 -8.90 -2.90
C GLU A 22 0.41 -9.48 -1.48
N ASP A 23 1.38 -10.33 -1.16
CA ASP A 23 1.54 -10.89 0.19
C ASP A 23 2.16 -9.84 1.13
N ARG A 24 1.44 -9.52 2.21
CA ARG A 24 1.87 -8.47 3.13
C ARG A 24 3.20 -8.77 3.80
N GLU A 25 3.42 -9.99 4.25
CA GLU A 25 4.64 -10.35 4.99
C GLU A 25 5.86 -10.30 4.07
N LEU A 26 5.72 -10.86 2.85
CA LEU A 26 6.77 -10.81 1.84
C LEU A 26 7.06 -9.37 1.39
N PHE A 27 6.02 -8.57 1.19
CA PHE A 27 6.17 -7.16 0.82
C PHE A 27 6.86 -6.33 1.93
N ASP A 28 6.47 -6.56 3.19
CA ASP A 28 7.10 -5.93 4.35
C ASP A 28 8.60 -6.28 4.45
N GLU A 29 8.97 -7.55 4.22
CA GLU A 29 10.39 -7.96 4.14
C GLU A 29 11.14 -7.26 3.01
N ILE A 30 10.52 -7.10 1.85
CA ILE A 30 11.12 -6.38 0.72
C ILE A 30 11.36 -4.92 1.08
N LEU A 31 10.39 -4.25 1.71
CA LEU A 31 10.53 -2.86 2.15
C LEU A 31 11.64 -2.69 3.19
N GLU A 32 11.75 -3.63 4.14
CA GLU A 32 12.84 -3.64 5.12
C GLU A 32 14.22 -3.85 4.47
N LYS A 33 14.36 -4.83 3.58
CA LYS A 33 15.61 -5.10 2.85
C LYS A 33 16.03 -3.94 1.96
N THR A 34 15.06 -3.21 1.42
CA THR A 34 15.29 -2.04 0.58
C THR A 34 15.35 -0.73 1.37
N GLU A 35 15.23 -0.76 2.69
CA GLU A 35 15.23 0.41 3.57
C GLU A 35 14.19 1.47 3.15
N ILE A 36 13.02 1.01 2.72
CA ILE A 36 11.90 1.89 2.35
C ILE A 36 10.94 1.95 3.55
N PRO A 37 10.66 3.13 4.10
CA PRO A 37 9.75 3.26 5.23
C PRO A 37 8.30 2.95 4.83
N ARG A 38 7.57 2.29 5.73
CA ARG A 38 6.16 1.98 5.59
C ARG A 38 5.35 2.37 6.82
N ALA A 39 4.03 2.50 6.65
CA ALA A 39 3.14 2.60 7.79
C ALA A 39 3.23 1.31 8.64
N LYS A 40 3.35 1.48 9.96
CA LYS A 40 3.29 0.33 10.88
C LYS A 40 1.87 -0.20 10.91
N GLY A 41 1.72 -1.51 10.98
CA GLY A 41 0.42 -2.15 11.06
C GLY A 41 0.54 -3.60 11.55
N GLN A 42 -0.62 -4.16 11.91
CA GLN A 42 -0.74 -5.52 12.42
C GLN A 42 -1.91 -6.23 11.76
N THR A 43 -1.74 -7.52 11.52
CA THR A 43 -2.83 -8.41 11.09
C THR A 43 -3.51 -8.96 12.33
N VAL A 44 -4.84 -8.87 12.38
CA VAL A 44 -5.65 -9.26 13.54
C VAL A 44 -6.84 -10.08 13.09
N PHE A 45 -7.35 -10.92 14.01
CA PHE A 45 -8.51 -11.79 13.77
C PHE A 45 -9.66 -11.51 14.74
N THR A 46 -9.37 -10.93 15.89
CA THR A 46 -10.35 -10.66 16.94
C THR A 46 -10.45 -9.18 17.27
N VAL A 47 -11.55 -8.79 17.91
CA VAL A 47 -11.74 -7.40 18.38
C VAL A 47 -10.69 -7.04 19.44
N GLU A 48 -10.36 -7.97 20.32
CA GLU A 48 -9.35 -7.77 21.37
C GLU A 48 -7.96 -7.51 20.77
N GLU A 49 -7.58 -8.29 19.76
CA GLU A 49 -6.33 -8.08 19.02
C GLU A 49 -6.32 -6.71 18.29
N ALA A 50 -7.45 -6.33 17.69
CA ALA A 50 -7.58 -5.05 17.00
C ALA A 50 -7.45 -3.87 17.96
N LEU A 51 -8.10 -3.92 19.11
CA LEU A 51 -7.98 -2.90 20.16
C LEU A 51 -6.54 -2.78 20.68
N LYS A 52 -5.89 -3.92 20.92
CA LYS A 52 -4.48 -3.94 21.33
C LYS A 52 -3.59 -3.30 20.28
N ALA A 53 -3.73 -3.71 19.02
CA ALA A 53 -2.97 -3.15 17.90
C ALA A 53 -3.19 -1.64 17.74
N ALA A 54 -4.44 -1.17 17.81
CA ALA A 54 -4.78 0.24 17.70
C ALA A 54 -4.15 1.07 18.84
N ASN A 55 -4.19 0.57 20.07
CA ASN A 55 -3.58 1.24 21.21
C ASN A 55 -2.04 1.26 21.13
N GLU A 56 -1.40 0.20 20.65
CA GLU A 56 0.06 0.16 20.43
C GLU A 56 0.50 1.11 19.31
N LEU A 57 -0.27 1.19 18.21
CA LEU A 57 0.01 2.09 17.08
C LEU A 57 -0.33 3.56 17.41
N GLY A 58 -1.24 3.78 18.34
CA GLY A 58 -1.82 5.08 18.66
C GLY A 58 -2.78 5.57 17.59
N TYR A 59 -3.89 6.19 18.01
CA TYR A 59 -4.90 6.73 17.11
C TYR A 59 -4.42 7.96 16.32
N PRO A 60 -4.99 8.24 15.13
CA PRO A 60 -5.93 7.42 14.41
C PRO A 60 -5.27 6.19 13.76
N VAL A 61 -6.08 5.14 13.54
CA VAL A 61 -5.70 3.92 12.82
C VAL A 61 -6.65 3.66 11.66
N LEU A 62 -6.17 2.96 10.64
CA LEU A 62 -6.95 2.48 9.52
C LEU A 62 -7.28 1.01 9.74
N VAL A 63 -8.58 0.69 9.76
CA VAL A 63 -9.08 -0.69 9.87
C VAL A 63 -9.61 -1.13 8.52
N ARG A 64 -9.10 -2.23 7.98
CA ARG A 64 -9.50 -2.72 6.67
C ARG A 64 -9.42 -4.25 6.56
N PRO A 65 -10.30 -4.90 5.79
CA PRO A 65 -10.11 -6.31 5.45
C PRO A 65 -8.82 -6.52 4.65
N SER A 66 -8.15 -7.66 4.81
CA SER A 66 -6.90 -7.98 4.09
C SER A 66 -7.10 -8.19 2.58
N TYR A 67 -8.30 -8.60 2.18
CA TYR A 67 -8.64 -8.87 0.78
C TYR A 67 -9.78 -7.96 0.33
N VAL A 68 -9.45 -6.76 -0.13
CA VAL A 68 -10.44 -5.83 -0.69
C VAL A 68 -9.91 -5.24 -1.97
N LEU A 69 -10.64 -5.43 -3.05
CA LEU A 69 -10.41 -4.71 -4.29
C LEU A 69 -11.00 -3.30 -4.17
N GLY A 70 -10.18 -2.29 -4.42
CA GLY A 70 -10.64 -0.92 -4.57
C GLY A 70 -11.03 -0.20 -3.27
N GLY A 71 -10.43 -0.52 -2.13
CA GLY A 71 -10.59 0.26 -0.88
C GLY A 71 -11.96 0.18 -0.20
N GLN A 72 -12.86 -0.68 -0.66
CA GLN A 72 -14.16 -0.88 -0.03
C GLN A 72 -14.02 -1.46 1.38
N GLY A 73 -14.66 -0.84 2.36
CA GLY A 73 -14.63 -1.32 3.75
C GLY A 73 -13.43 -0.83 4.57
N MET A 74 -12.63 0.10 4.04
CA MET A 74 -11.63 0.81 4.85
C MET A 74 -12.30 1.87 5.71
N GLN A 75 -11.95 1.93 7.00
CA GLN A 75 -12.47 2.89 7.95
C GLN A 75 -11.34 3.47 8.81
N ILE A 76 -11.41 4.77 9.08
CA ILE A 76 -10.49 5.45 9.97
C ILE A 76 -11.10 5.46 11.36
N ALA A 77 -10.49 4.76 12.32
CA ALA A 77 -10.88 4.74 13.71
C ALA A 77 -10.07 5.77 14.49
N VAL A 78 -10.76 6.56 15.31
CA VAL A 78 -10.14 7.57 16.19
C VAL A 78 -10.30 7.20 17.68
N SER A 79 -11.04 6.14 17.97
CA SER A 79 -11.30 5.65 19.32
C SER A 79 -11.46 4.12 19.35
N ASP A 80 -11.44 3.54 20.55
CA ASP A 80 -11.70 2.11 20.78
C ASP A 80 -13.12 1.72 20.32
N GLU A 81 -14.10 2.60 20.52
CA GLU A 81 -15.48 2.38 20.11
C GLU A 81 -15.60 2.23 18.60
N ASP A 82 -14.89 3.07 17.84
CA ASP A 82 -14.85 2.98 16.37
C ASP A 82 -14.27 1.63 15.91
N VAL A 83 -13.18 1.18 16.55
CA VAL A 83 -12.55 -0.12 16.23
C VAL A 83 -13.54 -1.26 16.45
N VAL A 84 -14.25 -1.26 17.58
CA VAL A 84 -15.27 -2.29 17.89
C VAL A 84 -16.40 -2.29 16.85
N GLU A 85 -16.90 -1.10 16.49
CA GLU A 85 -17.97 -0.94 15.50
C GLU A 85 -17.52 -1.47 14.12
N PHE A 86 -16.33 -1.06 13.66
CA PHE A 86 -15.82 -1.43 12.34
C PHE A 86 -15.50 -2.92 12.24
N MET A 87 -14.91 -3.51 13.29
CA MET A 87 -14.71 -4.95 13.38
C MET A 87 -16.03 -5.71 13.31
N GLY A 88 -17.08 -5.19 13.96
CA GLY A 88 -18.44 -5.76 13.91
C GLY A 88 -19.04 -5.71 12.50
N ILE A 89 -18.80 -4.64 11.74
CA ILE A 89 -19.27 -4.49 10.35
C ILE A 89 -18.52 -5.47 9.43
N ILE A 90 -17.20 -5.51 9.52
CA ILE A 90 -16.35 -6.37 8.67
C ILE A 90 -16.67 -7.84 8.92
N ASN A 91 -16.78 -8.28 10.17
CA ASN A 91 -17.09 -9.65 10.54
C ASN A 91 -18.48 -10.12 10.06
N ARG A 92 -19.44 -9.21 9.90
CA ARG A 92 -20.77 -9.55 9.29
C ARG A 92 -20.68 -9.85 7.80
N ILE A 93 -19.69 -9.26 7.12
CA ILE A 93 -19.54 -9.40 5.67
C ILE A 93 -18.68 -10.62 5.32
N LYS A 94 -17.59 -10.88 6.10
CA LYS A 94 -16.65 -11.99 5.85
C LYS A 94 -16.03 -12.47 7.18
N GLN A 95 -16.47 -13.61 7.68
CA GLN A 95 -16.06 -14.13 8.98
C GLN A 95 -14.66 -14.79 9.05
N ASP A 96 -14.03 -15.09 7.91
CA ASP A 96 -12.82 -15.94 7.86
C ASP A 96 -11.55 -15.24 7.30
N HIS A 97 -11.57 -13.93 7.14
CA HIS A 97 -10.41 -13.22 6.60
C HIS A 97 -9.73 -12.35 7.67
N PRO A 98 -8.38 -12.30 7.68
CA PRO A 98 -7.66 -11.41 8.56
C PRO A 98 -8.00 -9.95 8.27
N ILE A 99 -7.99 -9.14 9.33
CA ILE A 99 -8.21 -7.70 9.28
C ILE A 99 -6.87 -7.01 9.53
N LEU A 100 -6.64 -5.93 8.85
CA LEU A 100 -5.44 -5.12 9.01
C LEU A 100 -5.78 -3.88 9.84
N VAL A 101 -4.97 -3.61 10.84
CA VAL A 101 -4.98 -2.38 11.61
C VAL A 101 -3.67 -1.68 11.35
N ASP A 102 -3.72 -0.59 10.59
CA ASP A 102 -2.54 0.17 10.18
C ASP A 102 -2.54 1.55 10.83
N LYS A 103 -1.35 2.09 11.16
CA LYS A 103 -1.24 3.49 11.56
C LYS A 103 -1.74 4.38 10.43
N TYR A 104 -2.76 5.19 10.69
CA TYR A 104 -3.22 6.18 9.72
C TYR A 104 -2.25 7.36 9.67
N LEU A 105 -1.65 7.57 8.51
CA LEU A 105 -0.73 8.68 8.27
C LEU A 105 -1.49 9.84 7.63
N MET A 106 -1.67 10.91 8.39
CA MET A 106 -2.30 12.15 7.90
C MET A 106 -1.28 12.93 7.08
N GLY A 107 -1.18 12.59 5.81
CA GLY A 107 -0.21 13.18 4.90
C GLY A 107 -0.80 13.45 3.53
N LYS A 108 0.08 13.90 2.65
CA LYS A 108 -0.22 14.07 1.24
C LYS A 108 0.08 12.78 0.50
N GLU A 109 -0.88 12.31 -0.27
CA GLU A 109 -0.71 11.14 -1.11
C GLU A 109 -0.04 11.52 -2.43
N ILE A 110 1.01 10.76 -2.76
CA ILE A 110 1.80 10.94 -3.97
C ILE A 110 1.75 9.62 -4.74
N GLU A 111 1.46 9.71 -6.01
CA GLU A 111 1.35 8.57 -6.90
C GLU A 111 2.45 8.60 -7.96
N VAL A 112 3.08 7.46 -8.18
CA VAL A 112 4.14 7.29 -9.16
C VAL A 112 3.81 6.14 -10.07
N ASP A 113 3.74 6.43 -11.37
CA ASP A 113 3.76 5.41 -12.40
C ASP A 113 5.17 5.28 -12.95
N ALA A 114 5.65 4.05 -13.06
CA ALA A 114 6.94 3.76 -13.64
C ALA A 114 6.86 2.61 -14.65
N VAL A 115 7.78 2.60 -15.61
CA VAL A 115 7.93 1.53 -16.59
C VAL A 115 9.33 0.94 -16.45
N CYS A 116 9.40 -0.38 -16.35
CA CYS A 116 10.64 -1.13 -16.11
C CYS A 116 10.82 -2.21 -17.18
N ASP A 117 12.06 -2.45 -17.59
CA ASP A 117 12.42 -3.56 -18.50
C ASP A 117 13.11 -4.73 -17.76
N GLY A 118 13.31 -4.58 -16.46
CA GLY A 118 14.02 -5.50 -15.58
C GLY A 118 15.40 -5.01 -15.15
N GLU A 119 15.94 -3.97 -15.81
CA GLU A 119 17.24 -3.33 -15.49
C GLU A 119 17.04 -1.82 -15.28
N ASP A 120 16.50 -1.15 -16.29
CA ASP A 120 16.26 0.28 -16.28
C ASP A 120 14.83 0.63 -15.90
N ILE A 121 14.66 1.83 -15.32
CA ILE A 121 13.38 2.34 -14.85
C ILE A 121 13.17 3.73 -15.39
N LEU A 122 12.04 3.93 -16.06
CA LEU A 122 11.56 5.22 -16.49
C LEU A 122 10.42 5.68 -15.58
N ILE A 123 10.58 6.82 -14.94
CA ILE A 123 9.52 7.51 -14.18
C ILE A 123 9.07 8.71 -15.02
N PRO A 124 7.98 8.61 -15.77
CA PRO A 124 7.50 9.71 -16.62
C PRO A 124 7.08 10.92 -15.79
N GLY A 125 6.64 10.68 -14.56
CA GLY A 125 6.29 11.75 -13.64
C GLY A 125 5.78 11.27 -12.29
N ILE A 126 5.70 12.24 -11.38
CA ILE A 126 5.21 12.06 -10.02
C ILE A 126 3.99 12.97 -9.87
N MET A 127 2.87 12.37 -9.45
CA MET A 127 1.59 13.04 -9.25
C MET A 127 1.32 13.26 -7.77
N GLU A 128 0.61 14.32 -7.42
CA GLU A 128 0.08 14.52 -6.07
C GLU A 128 -1.45 14.53 -6.09
N HIS A 129 -2.07 13.90 -5.09
CA HIS A 129 -3.51 13.94 -4.90
C HIS A 129 -3.94 15.22 -4.21
N ILE A 130 -5.08 15.76 -4.62
CA ILE A 130 -5.69 16.93 -3.96
C ILE A 130 -6.37 16.50 -2.67
N GLU A 131 -6.97 15.33 -2.67
CA GLU A 131 -7.62 14.73 -1.51
C GLU A 131 -6.59 14.28 -0.46
N ARG A 132 -7.05 14.08 0.76
CA ARG A 132 -6.22 13.54 1.83
C ARG A 132 -5.96 12.05 1.62
N ALA A 133 -4.83 11.57 2.12
CA ALA A 133 -4.50 10.15 2.12
C ALA A 133 -5.63 9.30 2.71
N GLY A 134 -5.89 8.15 2.06
CA GLY A 134 -7.00 7.26 2.40
C GLY A 134 -8.29 7.53 1.63
N SER A 135 -8.34 8.52 0.73
CA SER A 135 -9.39 8.62 -0.29
C SER A 135 -9.18 7.55 -1.35
N HIS A 136 -10.29 7.07 -1.94
CA HIS A 136 -10.21 6.07 -2.99
C HIS A 136 -9.52 6.66 -4.23
N SER A 137 -8.49 5.99 -4.76
CA SER A 137 -7.70 6.50 -5.89
C SER A 137 -8.54 6.76 -7.16
N GLY A 138 -9.60 5.97 -7.39
CA GLY A 138 -10.52 6.17 -8.50
C GLY A 138 -11.40 7.41 -8.40
N ASP A 139 -11.51 8.01 -7.20
CA ASP A 139 -12.32 9.20 -6.91
C ASP A 139 -11.45 10.44 -6.63
N SER A 140 -10.12 10.31 -6.74
CA SER A 140 -9.17 11.36 -6.42
C SER A 140 -8.77 12.17 -7.65
N ILE A 141 -8.53 13.47 -7.43
CA ILE A 141 -7.97 14.36 -8.45
C ILE A 141 -6.46 14.38 -8.29
N SER A 142 -5.74 13.92 -9.31
CA SER A 142 -4.27 13.96 -9.36
C SER A 142 -3.77 15.17 -10.14
N VAL A 143 -2.77 15.84 -9.61
CA VAL A 143 -2.08 16.96 -10.23
C VAL A 143 -0.71 16.52 -10.72
N TYR A 144 -0.43 16.74 -12.00
CA TYR A 144 0.86 16.47 -12.62
C TYR A 144 1.49 17.76 -13.17
N PRO A 145 2.78 17.99 -12.96
CA PRO A 145 3.64 17.33 -11.98
C PRO A 145 3.28 17.72 -10.54
N ALA A 146 3.72 16.92 -9.55
CA ALA A 146 3.57 17.26 -8.15
C ALA A 146 4.19 18.64 -7.87
N LYS A 147 3.45 19.54 -7.19
CA LYS A 147 3.84 20.95 -7.00
C LYS A 147 4.11 21.33 -5.55
N SER A 148 3.49 20.62 -4.61
CA SER A 148 3.54 21.01 -3.19
C SER A 148 4.60 20.27 -2.39
N ILE A 149 5.34 19.35 -3.00
CA ILE A 149 6.45 18.62 -2.36
C ILE A 149 7.80 19.17 -2.80
N SER A 150 8.78 19.11 -1.90
CA SER A 150 10.11 19.64 -2.17
C SER A 150 10.88 18.77 -3.18
N PRO A 151 11.84 19.34 -3.94
CA PRO A 151 12.69 18.56 -4.84
C PRO A 151 13.40 17.39 -4.16
N LYS A 152 13.84 17.57 -2.90
CA LYS A 152 14.46 16.52 -2.10
C LYS A 152 13.53 15.32 -1.88
N ILE A 153 12.24 15.57 -1.65
CA ILE A 153 11.26 14.50 -1.48
C ILE A 153 10.99 13.82 -2.82
N ILE A 154 10.94 14.57 -3.92
CA ILE A 154 10.80 14.01 -5.28
C ILE A 154 11.95 13.07 -5.59
N GLU A 155 13.20 13.46 -5.32
CA GLU A 155 14.38 12.63 -5.51
C GLU A 155 14.33 11.35 -4.64
N MET A 156 13.90 11.47 -3.40
CA MET A 156 13.74 10.33 -2.49
C MET A 156 12.65 9.36 -2.96
N ILE A 157 11.52 9.87 -3.43
CA ILE A 157 10.43 9.04 -4.00
C ILE A 157 10.92 8.31 -5.25
N ALA A 158 11.65 8.99 -6.13
CA ALA A 158 12.22 8.37 -7.32
C ALA A 158 13.23 7.27 -6.96
N ASP A 159 14.08 7.48 -5.97
CA ASP A 159 15.02 6.48 -5.46
C ASP A 159 14.28 5.27 -4.86
N TYR A 160 13.27 5.49 -4.02
CA TYR A 160 12.45 4.41 -3.46
C TYR A 160 11.73 3.61 -4.54
N THR A 161 11.14 4.29 -5.53
CA THR A 161 10.51 3.65 -6.70
C THR A 161 11.51 2.75 -7.42
N GLY A 162 12.73 3.25 -7.67
CA GLY A 162 13.79 2.49 -8.32
C GLY A 162 14.23 1.27 -7.54
N ARG A 163 14.42 1.40 -6.21
CA ARG A 163 14.81 0.26 -5.35
C ARG A 163 13.72 -0.80 -5.27
N LEU A 164 12.48 -0.38 -5.11
CA LEU A 164 11.33 -1.30 -5.01
C LEU A 164 11.10 -2.05 -6.32
N ALA A 165 11.12 -1.35 -7.46
CA ALA A 165 10.91 -1.98 -8.76
C ALA A 165 12.00 -3.02 -9.09
N ARG A 166 13.26 -2.77 -8.71
CA ARG A 166 14.33 -3.76 -8.85
C ARG A 166 14.17 -4.94 -7.91
N ALA A 167 13.78 -4.70 -6.65
CA ALA A 167 13.59 -5.77 -5.66
C ALA A 167 12.42 -6.70 -6.03
N LEU A 168 11.40 -6.17 -6.71
CA LEU A 168 10.25 -6.92 -7.24
C LEU A 168 10.47 -7.42 -8.68
N HIS A 169 11.67 -7.28 -9.24
CA HIS A 169 12.04 -7.69 -10.61
C HIS A 169 10.99 -7.26 -11.65
N VAL A 170 10.46 -6.04 -11.51
CA VAL A 170 9.36 -5.55 -12.34
C VAL A 170 9.74 -5.50 -13.81
N LYS A 171 8.88 -6.08 -14.66
CA LYS A 171 8.91 -5.92 -16.12
C LYS A 171 7.56 -5.43 -16.60
N GLY A 172 7.52 -4.21 -17.12
CA GLY A 172 6.29 -3.53 -17.49
C GLY A 172 6.01 -2.36 -16.57
N MET A 173 4.75 -2.12 -16.28
CA MET A 173 4.31 -0.99 -15.46
C MET A 173 4.24 -1.35 -13.97
N ILE A 174 4.58 -0.38 -13.15
CA ILE A 174 4.34 -0.42 -11.70
C ILE A 174 3.74 0.93 -11.27
N ASN A 175 2.71 0.86 -10.43
CA ASN A 175 2.14 2.01 -9.73
C ASN A 175 2.48 1.90 -8.25
N ILE A 176 2.97 2.99 -7.65
CA ILE A 176 3.33 3.06 -6.24
C ILE A 176 2.71 4.31 -5.62
N GLN A 177 2.05 4.12 -4.48
CA GLN A 177 1.50 5.22 -3.70
C GLN A 177 2.34 5.46 -2.45
N PHE A 178 2.74 6.71 -2.25
CA PHE A 178 3.49 7.19 -1.10
C PHE A 178 2.67 8.18 -0.29
N ILE A 179 2.91 8.22 1.01
CA ILE A 179 2.35 9.25 1.89
C ILE A 179 3.49 10.11 2.41
N VAL A 180 3.47 11.39 2.09
CA VAL A 180 4.38 12.39 2.64
C VAL A 180 3.71 13.03 3.85
N TYR A 181 4.27 12.80 5.03
CA TYR A 181 3.77 13.34 6.28
C TYR A 181 4.90 13.94 7.11
N ASN A 182 4.57 14.88 8.02
CA ASN A 182 5.50 15.56 8.92
C ASN A 182 5.61 14.86 10.27
#